data_1620df5ed1513ea89d1aa124c4d2d045
#
_entry.id   1620df5ed1513ea89d1aa124c4d2d045
#
_cell.length_a   1.000
_cell.length_b   1.000
_cell.length_c   1.000
_cell.angle_alpha   90.00
_cell.angle_beta   90.00
_cell.angle_gamma   90.00
#
_symmetry.space_group_name_H-M   'P 1'
#
loop_
_entity.id
_entity.type
_entity.pdbx_description
1 polymer ?
#
loop_
_entity_poly.entity_id
_entity_poly.type
_entity_poly.pdbx_seq_one_letter_code
_entity_poly.pdbx_strand_id
1 'polypeptide(L)'
;DISLQECAYQIGLAIREAVLDLETNGIQVIQIDEAALREKLPLRKSDWKSDYLDWAIPAFRLVHSGVKPETQIHTHMCYSEFADIIQDIDNMDADVITFEASRSDLTILDTLKENNFRTEVGPGVYDIHSPRIPTTEEIKSAIEKMLSRISKEKLWINPDCGLKTRGIQETIPSLVHLVQATKELR
;
A
#
# COMPACT_ATOMS: atom_id res chain seq x y z
N ASP A 1 6.04 -6.84 32.06
CA ASP A 1 6.41 -6.30 30.75
C ASP A 1 6.41 -7.42 29.74
N ILE A 2 5.78 -7.19 28.57
CA ILE A 2 5.67 -8.14 27.47
C ILE A 2 6.66 -7.79 26.35
N SER A 3 7.01 -8.75 25.51
CA SER A 3 7.87 -8.50 24.35
C SER A 3 7.15 -7.63 23.29
N LEU A 4 7.94 -6.98 22.41
CA LEU A 4 7.36 -6.22 21.28
C LEU A 4 6.52 -7.11 20.38
N GLN A 5 6.97 -8.33 20.12
CA GLN A 5 6.23 -9.34 19.37
C GLN A 5 4.87 -9.65 19.99
N GLU A 6 4.83 -9.92 21.28
CA GLU A 6 3.61 -10.23 22.01
C GLU A 6 2.65 -9.03 22.04
N CYS A 7 3.18 -7.83 22.23
CA CYS A 7 2.44 -6.59 22.13
C CYS A 7 1.81 -6.42 20.73
N ALA A 8 2.58 -6.66 19.67
CA ALA A 8 2.10 -6.57 18.30
C ALA A 8 0.96 -7.56 18.02
N TYR A 9 1.05 -8.79 18.49
CA TYR A 9 -0.05 -9.76 18.35
C TYR A 9 -1.30 -9.35 19.11
N GLN A 10 -1.16 -8.82 20.32
CA GLN A 10 -2.33 -8.34 21.10
C GLN A 10 -3.02 -7.16 20.40
N ILE A 11 -2.24 -6.20 19.88
CA ILE A 11 -2.76 -5.08 19.09
C ILE A 11 -3.39 -5.60 17.80
N GLY A 12 -2.74 -6.55 17.12
CA GLY A 12 -3.25 -7.18 15.91
C GLY A 12 -4.62 -7.82 16.13
N LEU A 13 -4.82 -8.54 17.23
CA LEU A 13 -6.13 -9.09 17.60
C LEU A 13 -7.18 -8.01 17.83
N ALA A 14 -6.83 -6.91 18.48
CA ALA A 14 -7.76 -5.81 18.71
C ALA A 14 -8.17 -5.11 17.40
N ILE A 15 -7.22 -4.91 16.47
CA ILE A 15 -7.53 -4.34 15.15
C ILE A 15 -8.37 -5.32 14.32
N ARG A 16 -8.11 -6.64 14.44
CA ARG A 16 -8.91 -7.67 13.78
C ARG A 16 -10.39 -7.58 14.12
N GLU A 17 -10.74 -7.32 15.38
CA GLU A 17 -12.15 -7.12 15.77
C GLU A 17 -12.76 -5.95 14.97
N ALA A 18 -12.06 -4.83 14.82
CA ALA A 18 -12.53 -3.69 14.03
C ALA A 18 -12.68 -4.04 12.53
N VAL A 19 -11.75 -4.83 11.97
CA VAL A 19 -11.82 -5.30 10.57
C VAL A 19 -13.06 -6.16 10.35
N LEU A 20 -13.33 -7.10 11.24
CA LEU A 20 -14.51 -7.99 11.17
C LEU A 20 -15.82 -7.21 11.37
N ASP A 21 -15.82 -6.18 12.22
CA ASP A 21 -16.97 -5.28 12.39
C ASP A 21 -17.26 -4.49 11.12
N LEU A 22 -16.23 -3.96 10.45
CA LEU A 22 -16.39 -3.28 9.16
C LEU A 22 -17.00 -4.21 8.11
N GLU A 23 -16.49 -5.43 7.97
CA GLU A 23 -17.03 -6.42 7.05
C GLU A 23 -18.50 -6.76 7.37
N THR A 24 -18.82 -6.98 8.64
CA THR A 24 -20.19 -7.29 9.09
C THR A 24 -21.17 -6.16 8.76
N ASN A 25 -20.70 -4.92 8.75
CA ASN A 25 -21.46 -3.75 8.32
C ASN A 25 -21.46 -3.51 6.80
N GLY A 26 -20.95 -4.45 6.01
CA GLY A 26 -21.05 -4.44 4.54
C GLY A 26 -19.92 -3.71 3.84
N ILE A 27 -18.83 -3.38 4.53
CA ILE A 27 -17.62 -2.82 3.89
C ILE A 27 -16.89 -3.95 3.16
N GLN A 28 -16.66 -3.77 1.87
CA GLN A 28 -16.06 -4.78 1.00
C GLN A 28 -14.57 -4.54 0.69
N VAL A 29 -14.08 -3.33 0.91
CA VAL A 29 -12.67 -2.95 0.72
C VAL A 29 -12.18 -2.31 2.01
N ILE A 30 -11.20 -2.92 2.65
CA ILE A 30 -10.67 -2.48 3.95
C ILE A 30 -9.17 -2.24 3.79
N GLN A 31 -8.71 -1.02 4.08
CA GLN A 31 -7.31 -0.68 4.07
C GLN A 31 -6.73 -0.74 5.49
N ILE A 32 -5.63 -1.45 5.63
CA ILE A 32 -4.85 -1.59 6.86
C ILE A 32 -3.48 -0.99 6.58
N ASP A 33 -3.22 0.21 7.09
CA ASP A 33 -1.96 0.90 6.85
C ASP A 33 -0.80 0.23 7.60
N GLU A 34 0.33 0.09 6.92
CA GLU A 34 1.59 -0.34 7.50
C GLU A 34 2.69 0.70 7.21
N ALA A 35 2.89 1.62 8.14
CA ALA A 35 3.79 2.75 7.96
C ALA A 35 5.23 2.51 8.43
N ALA A 36 5.53 1.43 9.16
CA ALA A 36 6.78 1.29 9.90
C ALA A 36 7.55 -0.01 9.65
N LEU A 37 7.05 -0.93 8.82
CA LEU A 37 7.68 -2.23 8.59
C LEU A 37 9.16 -2.08 8.21
N ARG A 38 9.44 -1.20 7.24
CA ARG A 38 10.80 -0.93 6.76
C ARG A 38 11.67 -0.24 7.81
N GLU A 39 11.10 0.72 8.54
CA GLU A 39 11.82 1.52 9.53
C GLU A 39 12.24 0.74 10.79
N LYS A 40 11.51 -0.34 11.09
CA LYS A 40 11.76 -1.17 12.27
C LYS A 40 12.71 -2.34 12.02
N LEU A 41 13.20 -2.49 10.80
CA LEU A 41 14.21 -3.51 10.49
C LEU A 41 15.46 -3.34 11.37
N PRO A 42 16.03 -4.43 11.90
CA PRO A 42 17.31 -4.40 12.59
C PRO A 42 18.41 -3.77 11.72
N LEU A 43 19.43 -3.20 12.35
CA LEU A 43 20.55 -2.57 11.63
C LEU A 43 21.32 -3.57 10.74
N ARG A 44 21.41 -4.83 11.17
CA ARG A 44 22.09 -5.88 10.41
C ARG A 44 21.10 -6.64 9.57
N LYS A 45 21.36 -6.73 8.28
CA LYS A 45 20.49 -7.45 7.31
C LYS A 45 20.32 -8.94 7.66
N SER A 46 21.37 -9.57 8.25
CA SER A 46 21.28 -10.96 8.72
C SER A 46 20.19 -11.19 9.77
N ASP A 47 19.85 -10.17 10.51
CA ASP A 47 18.96 -10.27 11.67
C ASP A 47 17.49 -9.91 11.29
N TRP A 48 17.28 -9.39 10.07
CA TRP A 48 15.97 -8.92 9.62
C TRP A 48 14.89 -9.98 9.72
N LYS A 49 15.22 -11.20 9.31
CA LYS A 49 14.24 -12.28 9.26
C LYS A 49 13.96 -12.81 10.66
N SER A 50 14.99 -13.34 11.34
CA SER A 50 14.83 -13.99 12.65
C SER A 50 14.34 -13.06 13.76
N ASP A 51 14.81 -11.81 13.77
CA ASP A 51 14.56 -10.92 14.89
C ASP A 51 13.33 -10.03 14.68
N TYR A 52 12.82 -9.94 13.43
CA TYR A 52 11.71 -9.04 13.13
C TYR A 52 10.69 -9.61 12.14
N LEU A 53 11.06 -9.91 10.89
CA LEU A 53 10.08 -10.23 9.85
C LEU A 53 9.31 -11.53 10.11
N ASP A 54 9.93 -12.52 10.74
CA ASP A 54 9.31 -13.81 11.08
C ASP A 54 8.13 -13.67 12.07
N TRP A 55 8.02 -12.55 12.79
CA TRP A 55 6.86 -12.27 13.62
C TRP A 55 6.03 -11.07 13.13
N ALA A 56 6.65 -10.06 12.52
CA ALA A 56 5.95 -8.86 12.07
C ALA A 56 4.98 -9.16 10.91
N ILE A 57 5.39 -9.98 9.94
CA ILE A 57 4.50 -10.40 8.84
C ILE A 57 3.30 -11.22 9.35
N PRO A 58 3.47 -12.26 10.19
CA PRO A 58 2.33 -12.94 10.80
C PRO A 58 1.44 -12.03 11.66
N ALA A 59 2.00 -11.03 12.35
CA ALA A 59 1.21 -10.08 13.12
C ALA A 59 0.31 -9.23 12.21
N PHE A 60 0.79 -8.78 11.04
CA PHE A 60 -0.03 -8.09 10.05
C PHE A 60 -1.13 -9.02 9.50
N ARG A 61 -0.79 -10.26 9.13
CA ARG A 61 -1.76 -11.25 8.64
C ARG A 61 -2.85 -11.55 9.66
N LEU A 62 -2.52 -11.52 10.94
CA LEU A 62 -3.50 -11.73 12.01
C LEU A 62 -4.61 -10.68 11.98
N VAL A 63 -4.28 -9.43 11.62
CA VAL A 63 -5.22 -8.30 11.58
C VAL A 63 -6.38 -8.54 10.62
N HIS A 64 -6.14 -9.17 9.48
CA HIS A 64 -7.17 -9.47 8.49
C HIS A 64 -7.58 -10.96 8.43
N SER A 65 -7.06 -11.77 9.34
CA SER A 65 -7.45 -13.17 9.42
C SER A 65 -8.93 -13.31 9.80
N GLY A 66 -9.65 -14.12 9.05
CA GLY A 66 -11.08 -14.39 9.30
C GLY A 66 -12.05 -13.53 8.49
N VAL A 67 -11.58 -12.60 7.65
CA VAL A 67 -12.43 -11.97 6.64
C VAL A 67 -12.83 -13.00 5.57
N LYS A 68 -13.94 -12.74 4.91
CA LYS A 68 -14.43 -13.58 3.81
C LYS A 68 -13.54 -13.39 2.57
N PRO A 69 -13.48 -14.38 1.66
CA PRO A 69 -12.71 -14.28 0.41
C PRO A 69 -13.13 -13.12 -0.50
N GLU A 70 -14.35 -12.61 -0.35
CA GLU A 70 -14.89 -11.50 -1.14
C GLU A 70 -14.50 -10.13 -0.58
N THR A 71 -13.98 -10.07 0.65
CA THR A 71 -13.52 -8.82 1.28
C THR A 71 -12.09 -8.53 0.84
N GLN A 72 -11.91 -7.44 0.12
CA GLN A 72 -10.62 -7.05 -0.41
C GLN A 72 -9.79 -6.29 0.64
N ILE A 73 -8.58 -6.75 0.89
CA ILE A 73 -7.64 -6.15 1.85
C ILE A 73 -6.60 -5.33 1.11
N HIS A 74 -6.58 -4.05 1.40
CA HIS A 74 -5.55 -3.12 0.95
C HIS A 74 -4.57 -2.83 2.07
N THR A 75 -3.33 -2.52 1.71
CA THR A 75 -2.34 -1.92 2.62
C THR A 75 -1.66 -0.73 1.96
N HIS A 76 -1.14 0.18 2.77
CA HIS A 76 -0.38 1.32 2.29
C HIS A 76 0.97 1.39 2.99
N MET A 77 2.02 1.61 2.22
CA MET A 77 3.37 1.85 2.70
C MET A 77 3.84 3.24 2.25
N CYS A 78 4.25 4.08 3.20
CA CYS A 78 4.62 5.49 2.92
C CYS A 78 5.87 5.66 2.05
N TYR A 79 6.71 4.63 1.92
CA TYR A 79 7.96 4.69 1.17
C TYR A 79 8.02 3.60 0.09
N SER A 80 8.72 3.88 -1.01
CA SER A 80 8.90 2.94 -2.13
C SER A 80 10.20 2.12 -2.07
N GLU A 81 11.02 2.31 -1.03
CA GLU A 81 12.32 1.62 -0.88
C GLU A 81 12.19 0.31 -0.12
N PHE A 82 11.47 -0.66 -0.66
CA PHE A 82 11.26 -1.97 -0.02
C PHE A 82 11.74 -3.16 -0.87
N ALA A 83 12.54 -2.91 -1.90
CA ALA A 83 13.05 -3.97 -2.78
C ALA A 83 13.77 -5.10 -2.04
N ASP A 84 14.44 -4.79 -0.94
CA ASP A 84 15.17 -5.76 -0.10
C ASP A 84 14.28 -6.73 0.69
N ILE A 85 13.00 -6.40 0.89
CA ILE A 85 12.02 -7.19 1.66
C ILE A 85 10.76 -7.48 0.83
N ILE A 86 10.89 -7.46 -0.49
CA ILE A 86 9.75 -7.56 -1.40
C ILE A 86 8.97 -8.86 -1.24
N GLN A 87 9.67 -9.97 -0.97
CA GLN A 87 9.04 -11.27 -0.75
C GLN A 87 8.30 -11.32 0.59
N ASP A 88 8.82 -10.65 1.62
CA ASP A 88 8.16 -10.57 2.91
C ASP A 88 6.90 -9.69 2.82
N ILE A 89 6.95 -8.63 2.01
CA ILE A 89 5.78 -7.79 1.72
C ILE A 89 4.70 -8.59 0.95
N ASP A 90 5.08 -9.37 -0.06
CA ASP A 90 4.15 -10.26 -0.76
C ASP A 90 3.52 -11.31 0.18
N ASN A 91 4.25 -11.71 1.23
CA ASN A 91 3.78 -12.62 2.26
C ASN A 91 2.88 -11.95 3.32
N MET A 92 2.67 -10.64 3.28
CA MET A 92 1.65 -9.98 4.11
C MET A 92 0.23 -10.41 3.74
N ASP A 93 0.06 -10.98 2.55
CA ASP A 93 -1.21 -11.58 2.09
C ASP A 93 -2.34 -10.53 1.95
N ALA A 94 -1.97 -9.29 1.62
CA ALA A 94 -2.90 -8.27 1.18
C ALA A 94 -3.22 -8.46 -0.31
N ASP A 95 -4.41 -8.06 -0.75
CA ASP A 95 -4.80 -8.11 -2.16
C ASP A 95 -4.16 -6.97 -2.96
N VAL A 96 -4.03 -5.81 -2.35
CA VAL A 96 -3.47 -4.60 -2.97
C VAL A 96 -2.51 -3.89 -2.03
N ILE A 97 -1.35 -3.47 -2.55
CA ILE A 97 -0.43 -2.59 -1.85
C ILE A 97 -0.29 -1.26 -2.58
N THR A 98 -0.50 -0.15 -1.89
CA THR A 98 -0.25 1.20 -2.38
C THR A 98 1.01 1.78 -1.75
N PHE A 99 1.73 2.62 -2.49
CA PHE A 99 2.97 3.25 -2.02
C PHE A 99 3.28 4.55 -2.78
N GLU A 100 4.12 5.39 -2.19
CA GLU A 100 4.58 6.62 -2.81
C GLU A 100 5.48 6.32 -4.02
N ALA A 101 5.20 6.91 -5.17
CA ALA A 101 5.94 6.68 -6.40
C ALA A 101 6.06 7.91 -7.32
N SER A 102 5.34 8.99 -7.07
CA SER A 102 5.27 10.13 -7.99
C SER A 102 6.62 10.82 -8.23
N ARG A 103 7.55 10.71 -7.29
CA ARG A 103 8.90 11.26 -7.36
C ARG A 103 9.96 10.22 -7.71
N SER A 104 9.57 8.96 -7.87
CA SER A 104 10.49 7.87 -8.21
C SER A 104 10.61 7.70 -9.72
N ASP A 105 11.64 6.96 -10.14
CA ASP A 105 11.83 6.53 -11.53
C ASP A 105 11.03 5.27 -11.88
N LEU A 106 10.21 4.78 -10.94
CA LEU A 106 9.41 3.56 -11.05
C LEU A 106 10.22 2.25 -11.18
N THR A 107 11.51 2.24 -10.87
CA THR A 107 12.34 1.01 -10.90
C THR A 107 11.81 -0.07 -9.96
N ILE A 108 11.07 0.32 -8.92
CA ILE A 108 10.39 -0.63 -8.03
C ILE A 108 9.43 -1.54 -8.82
N LEU A 109 8.76 -1.06 -9.86
CA LEU A 109 7.86 -1.88 -10.67
C LEU A 109 8.60 -2.95 -11.46
N ASP A 110 9.82 -2.66 -11.93
CA ASP A 110 10.68 -3.64 -12.58
C ASP A 110 11.10 -4.72 -11.57
N THR A 111 11.46 -4.30 -10.35
CA THR A 111 11.81 -5.22 -9.25
C THR A 111 10.61 -6.10 -8.84
N LEU A 112 9.40 -5.57 -8.78
CA LEU A 112 8.18 -6.35 -8.51
C LEU A 112 7.99 -7.45 -9.57
N LYS A 113 8.15 -7.10 -10.83
CA LYS A 113 8.04 -8.03 -11.96
C LYS A 113 9.10 -9.13 -11.92
N GLU A 114 10.37 -8.78 -11.69
CA GLU A 114 11.49 -9.70 -11.59
C GLU A 114 11.32 -10.71 -10.45
N ASN A 115 10.70 -10.31 -9.36
CA ASN A 115 10.43 -11.16 -8.20
C ASN A 115 9.08 -11.89 -8.26
N ASN A 116 8.37 -11.84 -9.39
CA ASN A 116 7.05 -12.45 -9.56
C ASN A 116 6.05 -12.06 -8.46
N PHE A 117 6.05 -10.78 -8.10
CA PHE A 117 5.17 -10.23 -7.07
C PHE A 117 3.69 -10.49 -7.42
N ARG A 118 2.94 -11.07 -6.49
CA ARG A 118 1.57 -11.55 -6.73
C ARG A 118 0.52 -10.49 -6.48
N THR A 119 0.72 -9.71 -5.43
CA THR A 119 -0.19 -8.66 -4.96
C THR A 119 -0.39 -7.58 -6.02
N GLU A 120 -1.60 -7.05 -6.16
CA GLU A 120 -1.88 -5.89 -7.01
C GLU A 120 -1.24 -4.63 -6.41
N VAL A 121 -0.94 -3.64 -7.22
CA VAL A 121 -0.18 -2.47 -6.76
C VAL A 121 -0.81 -1.15 -7.18
N GLY A 122 -0.72 -0.17 -6.27
CA GLY A 122 -1.11 1.22 -6.49
C GLY A 122 0.08 2.16 -6.24
N PRO A 123 0.98 2.33 -7.23
CA PRO A 123 2.00 3.38 -7.14
C PRO A 123 1.33 4.76 -7.24
N GLY A 124 1.69 5.69 -6.36
CA GLY A 124 1.12 7.02 -6.37
C GLY A 124 1.40 7.77 -7.67
N VAL A 125 0.38 8.43 -8.22
CA VAL A 125 0.47 9.16 -9.49
C VAL A 125 0.74 10.65 -9.32
N TYR A 126 0.61 11.20 -8.10
CA TYR A 126 0.97 12.58 -7.81
C TYR A 126 1.37 12.77 -6.34
N ASP A 127 2.25 13.76 -6.13
CA ASP A 127 2.78 14.13 -4.82
C ASP A 127 1.75 14.92 -4.00
N ILE A 128 1.35 14.36 -2.87
CA ILE A 128 0.40 14.98 -1.93
C ILE A 128 1.04 16.07 -1.06
N HIS A 129 2.35 16.17 -1.00
CA HIS A 129 3.04 17.19 -0.20
C HIS A 129 3.11 18.53 -0.93
N SER A 130 2.90 18.54 -2.25
CA SER A 130 2.75 19.76 -3.03
C SER A 130 1.32 20.28 -2.99
N PRO A 131 1.09 21.59 -2.76
CA PRO A 131 -0.26 22.18 -2.84
C PRO A 131 -0.76 22.31 -4.28
N ARG A 132 0.07 22.02 -5.27
CA ARG A 132 -0.29 22.08 -6.68
C ARG A 132 -1.30 21.00 -7.05
N ILE A 133 -2.36 21.39 -7.72
CA ILE A 133 -3.35 20.48 -8.29
C ILE A 133 -2.77 19.88 -9.57
N PRO A 134 -2.59 18.55 -9.67
CA PRO A 134 -2.11 17.92 -10.90
C PRO A 134 -3.17 18.03 -12.01
N THR A 135 -2.76 18.16 -13.25
CA THR A 135 -3.68 18.12 -14.39
C THR A 135 -4.03 16.68 -14.76
N THR A 136 -5.14 16.50 -15.46
CA THR A 136 -5.54 15.18 -15.99
C THR A 136 -4.44 14.59 -16.88
N GLU A 137 -3.81 15.39 -17.74
CA GLU A 137 -2.75 14.95 -18.64
C GLU A 137 -1.46 14.51 -17.90
N GLU A 138 -1.09 15.21 -16.82
CA GLU A 138 0.06 14.79 -15.99
C GLU A 138 -0.21 13.42 -15.35
N ILE A 139 -1.41 13.22 -14.82
CA ILE A 139 -1.81 11.94 -14.22
C ILE A 139 -1.86 10.85 -15.30
N LYS A 140 -2.41 11.10 -16.49
CA LYS A 140 -2.40 10.15 -17.61
C LYS A 140 -0.98 9.74 -17.99
N SER A 141 -0.07 10.71 -18.12
CA SER A 141 1.33 10.41 -18.41
C SER A 141 2.00 9.54 -17.34
N ALA A 142 1.67 9.74 -16.06
CA ALA A 142 2.14 8.86 -14.98
C ALA A 142 1.58 7.44 -15.12
N ILE A 143 0.26 7.30 -15.34
CA ILE A 143 -0.39 6.01 -15.54
C ILE A 143 0.20 5.26 -16.75
N GLU A 144 0.41 5.93 -17.89
CA GLU A 144 0.99 5.32 -19.09
C GLU A 144 2.41 4.78 -18.85
N LYS A 145 3.24 5.50 -18.07
CA LYS A 145 4.56 5.02 -17.65
C LYS A 145 4.46 3.76 -16.79
N MET A 146 3.48 3.69 -15.88
CA MET A 146 3.24 2.50 -15.06
C MET A 146 2.75 1.32 -15.91
N LEU A 147 1.81 1.56 -16.83
CA LEU A 147 1.28 0.54 -17.75
C LEU A 147 2.35 -0.04 -18.70
N SER A 148 3.44 0.66 -18.95
CA SER A 148 4.57 0.10 -19.70
C SER A 148 5.36 -0.99 -18.95
N ARG A 149 5.16 -1.10 -17.63
CA ARG A 149 5.90 -2.00 -16.74
C ARG A 149 5.03 -3.05 -16.06
N ILE A 150 3.78 -2.72 -15.78
CA ILE A 150 2.84 -3.59 -15.09
C ILE A 150 1.53 -3.73 -15.88
N SER A 151 0.89 -4.89 -15.79
CA SER A 151 -0.37 -5.13 -16.47
C SER A 151 -1.50 -4.29 -15.86
N LYS A 152 -2.43 -3.88 -16.70
CA LYS A 152 -3.58 -3.04 -16.34
C LYS A 152 -4.43 -3.66 -15.22
N GLU A 153 -4.58 -4.97 -15.25
CA GLU A 153 -5.37 -5.75 -14.30
C GLU A 153 -4.78 -5.75 -12.89
N LYS A 154 -3.48 -5.42 -12.76
CA LYS A 154 -2.77 -5.34 -11.49
C LYS A 154 -2.54 -3.92 -10.99
N LEU A 155 -2.99 -2.91 -11.75
CA LEU A 155 -2.68 -1.50 -11.46
C LEU A 155 -3.86 -0.77 -10.84
N TRP A 156 -3.66 -0.27 -9.63
CA TRP A 156 -4.56 0.66 -8.94
C TRP A 156 -4.06 2.09 -9.08
N ILE A 157 -4.98 3.06 -9.16
CA ILE A 157 -4.63 4.48 -9.33
C ILE A 157 -5.00 5.24 -8.08
N ASN A 158 -4.01 5.80 -7.43
CA ASN A 158 -4.13 6.53 -6.16
C ASN A 158 -3.11 7.69 -6.06
N PRO A 159 -3.32 8.67 -5.16
CA PRO A 159 -2.28 9.61 -4.77
C PRO A 159 -1.13 8.90 -4.06
N ASP A 160 0.00 9.59 -3.87
CA ASP A 160 1.15 9.02 -3.12
C ASP A 160 0.77 8.54 -1.72
N CYS A 161 -0.03 9.30 -1.01
CA CYS A 161 -0.43 8.99 0.36
C CYS A 161 -1.77 9.66 0.70
N GLY A 162 -2.21 9.57 1.97
CA GLY A 162 -3.42 10.17 2.49
C GLY A 162 -3.44 11.70 2.39
N LEU A 163 -4.60 12.27 2.05
CA LEU A 163 -4.78 13.70 1.74
C LEU A 163 -5.04 14.59 2.96
N LYS A 164 -4.83 14.09 4.16
CA LYS A 164 -5.13 14.78 5.43
C LYS A 164 -4.44 16.14 5.60
N THR A 165 -3.34 16.39 4.90
CA THR A 165 -2.59 17.65 4.95
C THR A 165 -3.01 18.64 3.87
N ARG A 166 -3.99 18.30 3.02
CA ARG A 166 -4.49 19.13 1.92
C ARG A 166 -5.84 19.74 2.24
N GLY A 167 -6.06 20.96 1.77
CA GLY A 167 -7.35 21.62 1.85
C GLY A 167 -8.37 21.05 0.87
N ILE A 168 -9.65 21.20 1.15
CA ILE A 168 -10.75 20.74 0.27
C ILE A 168 -10.61 21.32 -1.15
N GLN A 169 -10.17 22.59 -1.27
CA GLN A 169 -10.00 23.29 -2.55
C GLN A 169 -8.92 22.65 -3.44
N GLU A 170 -7.95 21.97 -2.86
CA GLU A 170 -6.90 21.23 -3.59
C GLU A 170 -7.30 19.77 -3.78
N THR A 171 -7.88 19.16 -2.76
CA THR A 171 -8.24 17.73 -2.73
C THR A 171 -9.28 17.39 -3.78
N ILE A 172 -10.41 18.12 -3.83
CA ILE A 172 -11.51 17.79 -4.73
C ILE A 172 -11.07 17.83 -6.21
N PRO A 173 -10.47 18.92 -6.74
CA PRO A 173 -10.06 18.93 -8.14
C PRO A 173 -8.95 17.91 -8.45
N SER A 174 -8.02 17.64 -7.52
CA SER A 174 -7.01 16.61 -7.72
C SER A 174 -7.62 15.23 -7.90
N LEU A 175 -8.61 14.87 -7.07
CA LEU A 175 -9.31 13.59 -7.19
C LEU A 175 -10.22 13.54 -8.42
N VAL A 176 -10.83 14.65 -8.83
CA VAL A 176 -11.60 14.73 -10.08
C VAL A 176 -10.69 14.44 -11.28
N HIS A 177 -9.51 15.08 -11.35
CA HIS A 177 -8.55 14.83 -12.43
C HIS A 177 -8.02 13.39 -12.41
N LEU A 178 -7.78 12.82 -11.22
CA LEU A 178 -7.35 11.42 -11.07
C LEU A 178 -8.40 10.46 -11.62
N VAL A 179 -9.66 10.62 -11.22
CA VAL A 179 -10.77 9.77 -11.70
C VAL A 179 -10.98 9.94 -13.20
N GLN A 180 -10.88 11.16 -13.72
CA GLN A 180 -11.01 11.43 -15.15
C GLN A 180 -9.89 10.74 -15.94
N ALA A 181 -8.63 10.93 -15.55
CA ALA A 181 -7.48 10.31 -16.20
C ALA A 181 -7.60 8.78 -16.22
N THR A 182 -8.03 8.20 -15.09
CA THR A 182 -8.25 6.76 -14.97
C THR A 182 -9.33 6.26 -15.91
N LYS A 183 -10.47 6.98 -16.02
CA LYS A 183 -11.57 6.61 -16.92
C LYS A 183 -11.19 6.68 -18.40
N GLU A 184 -10.35 7.64 -18.79
CA GLU A 184 -9.89 7.81 -20.16
C GLU A 184 -8.91 6.72 -20.62
N LEU A 185 -8.20 6.09 -19.67
CA LEU A 185 -7.24 5.00 -19.93
C LEU A 185 -7.78 3.59 -19.62
N ARG A 186 -9.01 3.51 -19.11
CA ARG A 186 -9.66 2.23 -18.75
C ARG A 186 -10.34 1.53 -19.97
#